data_26d764b4d752c53636c6b96438149bcf
#
_entry.id   26d764b4d752c53636c6b96438149bcf
#
_cell.length_a   1.000
_cell.length_b   1.000
_cell.length_c   1.000
_cell.angle_alpha   90.00
_cell.angle_beta   90.00
_cell.angle_gamma   90.00
#
_symmetry.space_group_name_H-M   'P 1'
#
loop_
_entity.id
_entity.type
_entity.pdbx_description
1 polymer ?
#
loop_
_entity_poly.entity_id
_entity_poly.type
_entity_poly.pdbx_seq_one_letter_code
_entity_poly.pdbx_strand_id
1 'polypeptide(L)'
;MDADFSHAPSDLPRLYSACADEGYDLAIGSRYITGVNVVNWPIGRVLMSYFASKYVRLVTGFKVHDTTAGFKCYKRKVLETIDLDAIRFKGYAFQIEMKFTAYKCGFKIKEVPVVFVNRVEGVSKMSGGIFSEAALGVIRLRLDGWFKKYPKAN
;
A
#
# COMPACT_ATOMS: atom_id res chain seq x y z
N MET A 1 3.62 -7.14 -7.89
CA MET A 1 4.57 -7.98 -7.13
C MET A 1 5.96 -7.63 -7.59
N ASP A 2 6.90 -7.47 -6.67
CA ASP A 2 8.30 -7.25 -7.03
C ASP A 2 8.93 -8.58 -7.51
N ALA A 3 9.93 -8.51 -8.38
CA ALA A 3 10.58 -9.69 -8.98
C ALA A 3 11.81 -10.16 -8.18
N ASP A 4 11.86 -9.86 -6.89
CA ASP A 4 12.99 -10.13 -5.98
C ASP A 4 12.74 -11.29 -5.00
N PHE A 5 11.68 -12.08 -5.26
CA PHE A 5 11.21 -13.20 -4.43
C PHE A 5 10.89 -12.86 -2.97
N SER A 6 10.73 -11.58 -2.64
CA SER A 6 10.29 -11.17 -1.30
C SER A 6 8.86 -11.57 -0.98
N HIS A 7 8.04 -11.82 -1.99
CA HIS A 7 6.68 -12.32 -1.87
C HIS A 7 6.55 -13.71 -2.49
N ALA A 8 5.87 -14.61 -1.82
CA ALA A 8 5.63 -15.96 -2.34
C ALA A 8 4.66 -15.91 -3.53
N PRO A 9 5.00 -16.47 -4.70
CA PRO A 9 4.07 -16.54 -5.83
C PRO A 9 2.77 -17.29 -5.50
N SER A 10 2.79 -18.20 -4.52
CA SER A 10 1.61 -18.91 -3.99
C SER A 10 0.55 -17.99 -3.36
N ASP A 11 0.90 -16.75 -3.02
CA ASP A 11 -0.06 -15.76 -2.52
C ASP A 11 -0.85 -15.06 -3.65
N LEU A 12 -0.38 -15.13 -4.90
CA LEU A 12 -1.07 -14.53 -6.06
C LEU A 12 -2.53 -14.98 -6.20
N PRO A 13 -2.85 -16.30 -6.16
CA PRO A 13 -4.24 -16.75 -6.25
C PRO A 13 -5.13 -16.17 -5.16
N ARG A 14 -4.62 -15.99 -3.93
CA ARG A 14 -5.37 -15.45 -2.80
C ARG A 14 -5.74 -13.97 -3.00
N LEU A 15 -4.81 -13.16 -3.53
CA LEU A 15 -5.09 -11.76 -3.87
C LEU A 15 -6.05 -11.66 -5.06
N TYR A 16 -5.87 -12.53 -6.07
CA TYR A 16 -6.74 -12.58 -7.23
C TYR A 16 -8.18 -12.96 -6.84
N SER A 17 -8.35 -14.03 -6.07
CA SER A 17 -9.67 -14.49 -5.60
C SER A 17 -10.40 -13.42 -4.76
N ALA A 18 -9.68 -12.66 -3.94
CA ALA A 18 -10.26 -11.53 -3.21
C ALA A 18 -10.93 -10.53 -4.16
N CYS A 19 -10.33 -10.28 -5.32
CA CYS A 19 -10.91 -9.40 -6.33
C CYS A 19 -11.94 -10.11 -7.22
N ALA A 20 -11.65 -11.32 -7.72
CA ALA A 20 -12.48 -12.01 -8.69
C ALA A 20 -13.77 -12.56 -8.05
N ASP A 21 -13.64 -13.25 -6.91
CA ASP A 21 -14.68 -14.08 -6.32
C ASP A 21 -15.38 -13.43 -5.12
N GLU A 22 -14.63 -12.64 -4.31
CA GLU A 22 -15.16 -12.08 -3.07
C GLU A 22 -15.70 -10.64 -3.23
N GLY A 23 -15.62 -10.07 -4.43
CA GLY A 23 -16.22 -8.78 -4.75
C GLY A 23 -15.45 -7.55 -4.28
N TYR A 24 -14.20 -7.68 -3.85
CA TYR A 24 -13.32 -6.53 -3.57
C TYR A 24 -12.75 -5.95 -4.85
N ASP A 25 -12.40 -4.67 -4.83
CA ASP A 25 -11.88 -3.95 -6.00
C ASP A 25 -10.35 -3.85 -5.98
N LEU A 26 -9.78 -3.89 -4.78
CA LEU A 26 -8.35 -3.86 -4.51
C LEU A 26 -8.02 -4.85 -3.40
N ALA A 27 -7.12 -5.79 -3.66
CA ALA A 27 -6.52 -6.66 -2.66
C ALA A 27 -5.06 -6.27 -2.38
N ILE A 28 -4.68 -6.21 -1.11
CA ILE A 28 -3.35 -5.80 -0.65
C ILE A 28 -2.74 -6.96 0.12
N GLY A 29 -1.56 -7.44 -0.29
CA GLY A 29 -0.75 -8.34 0.52
C GLY A 29 -0.18 -7.59 1.72
N SER A 30 -0.76 -7.84 2.90
CA SER A 30 -0.47 -7.10 4.12
C SER A 30 0.44 -7.88 5.06
N ARG A 31 1.51 -7.24 5.52
CA ARG A 31 2.43 -7.78 6.53
C ARG A 31 1.94 -7.57 7.96
N TYR A 32 0.90 -6.75 8.15
CA TYR A 32 0.51 -6.25 9.47
C TYR A 32 -0.94 -6.53 9.88
N ILE A 33 -1.75 -7.18 9.06
CA ILE A 33 -3.17 -7.44 9.36
C ILE A 33 -3.35 -8.50 10.45
N THR A 34 -2.46 -9.51 10.50
CA THR A 34 -2.49 -10.62 11.47
C THR A 34 -1.25 -10.66 12.37
N GLY A 35 -0.68 -9.51 12.69
CA GLY A 35 0.58 -9.38 13.41
C GLY A 35 1.69 -8.86 12.51
N VAL A 36 2.95 -9.20 12.83
CA VAL A 36 4.13 -8.77 12.04
C VAL A 36 4.66 -9.98 11.28
N ASN A 37 4.38 -10.04 9.99
CA ASN A 37 4.71 -11.18 9.11
C ASN A 37 5.89 -10.82 8.19
N VAL A 38 7.07 -10.63 8.78
CA VAL A 38 8.31 -10.37 8.05
C VAL A 38 9.42 -11.32 8.53
N VAL A 39 10.25 -11.78 7.59
CA VAL A 39 11.35 -12.70 7.86
C VAL A 39 12.67 -12.02 7.50
N ASN A 40 13.68 -12.18 8.35
CA ASN A 40 15.04 -11.65 8.17
C ASN A 40 15.13 -10.13 7.99
N TRP A 41 14.23 -9.36 8.60
CA TRP A 41 14.35 -7.91 8.67
C TRP A 41 15.07 -7.47 9.93
N PRO A 42 15.98 -6.49 9.86
CA PRO A 42 16.46 -5.81 11.05
C PRO A 42 15.31 -5.18 11.81
N ILE A 43 15.32 -5.28 13.15
CA ILE A 43 14.24 -4.78 13.99
C ILE A 43 13.90 -3.30 13.74
N GLY A 44 14.90 -2.46 13.51
CA GLY A 44 14.72 -1.05 13.19
C GLY A 44 13.89 -0.83 11.91
N ARG A 45 14.07 -1.68 10.89
CA ARG A 45 13.28 -1.64 9.66
C ARG A 45 11.83 -2.07 9.90
N VAL A 46 11.62 -3.10 10.75
CA VAL A 46 10.27 -3.55 11.15
C VAL A 46 9.54 -2.41 11.82
N LEU A 47 10.14 -1.82 12.86
CA LEU A 47 9.55 -0.73 13.63
C LEU A 47 9.25 0.49 12.74
N MET A 48 10.21 0.91 11.91
CA MET A 48 10.02 2.04 10.99
C MET A 48 8.86 1.81 10.03
N SER A 49 8.77 0.65 9.39
CA SER A 49 7.69 0.31 8.45
C SER A 49 6.33 0.22 9.15
N TYR A 50 6.28 -0.36 10.34
CA TYR A 50 5.07 -0.49 11.13
C TYR A 50 4.55 0.89 11.60
N PHE A 51 5.44 1.71 12.17
CA PHE A 51 5.07 3.06 12.62
C PHE A 51 4.74 4.00 11.45
N ALA A 52 5.40 3.86 10.30
CA ALA A 52 5.04 4.58 9.10
C ALA A 52 3.58 4.27 8.69
N SER A 53 3.18 3.00 8.70
CA SER A 53 1.80 2.63 8.40
C SER A 53 0.81 3.16 9.46
N LYS A 54 1.16 3.13 10.74
CA LYS A 54 0.34 3.74 11.81
C LYS A 54 0.19 5.26 11.63
N TYR A 55 1.27 5.94 11.30
CA TYR A 55 1.26 7.39 11.03
C TYR A 55 0.32 7.74 9.87
N VAL A 56 0.43 7.02 8.75
CA VAL A 56 -0.48 7.23 7.59
C VAL A 56 -1.93 7.06 8.01
N ARG A 57 -2.25 6.00 8.75
CA ARG A 57 -3.61 5.73 9.23
C ARG A 57 -4.14 6.86 10.13
N LEU A 58 -3.32 7.30 11.06
CA LEU A 58 -3.67 8.37 12.00
C LEU A 58 -3.93 9.70 11.27
N VAL A 59 -3.04 10.08 10.37
CA VAL A 59 -3.12 11.35 9.65
C VAL A 59 -4.26 11.35 8.63
N THR A 60 -4.42 10.29 7.85
CA THR A 60 -5.36 10.24 6.72
C THR A 60 -6.73 9.69 7.08
N GLY A 61 -6.87 8.97 8.20
CA GLY A 61 -8.06 8.18 8.52
C GLY A 61 -8.24 6.92 7.65
N PHE A 62 -7.21 6.56 6.88
CA PHE A 62 -7.22 5.40 6.00
C PHE A 62 -7.11 4.09 6.80
N LYS A 63 -8.05 3.17 6.62
CA LYS A 63 -8.20 1.99 7.48
C LYS A 63 -7.27 0.81 7.16
N VAL A 64 -6.43 0.91 6.12
CA VAL A 64 -5.49 -0.16 5.72
C VAL A 64 -4.31 -0.24 6.70
N HIS A 65 -3.98 -1.46 7.16
CA HIS A 65 -2.91 -1.69 8.13
C HIS A 65 -1.52 -1.58 7.50
N ASP A 66 -1.36 -2.11 6.28
CA ASP A 66 -0.09 -2.02 5.54
C ASP A 66 -0.18 -1.00 4.40
N THR A 67 -0.04 0.26 4.76
CA THR A 67 -0.15 1.35 3.79
C THR A 67 1.02 1.43 2.81
N THR A 68 2.17 0.83 3.15
CA THR A 68 3.39 0.84 2.32
C THR A 68 3.55 -0.40 1.45
N ALA A 69 2.66 -1.40 1.56
CA ALA A 69 2.73 -2.63 0.78
C ALA A 69 2.73 -2.37 -0.73
N GLY A 70 3.67 -3.03 -1.45
CA GLY A 70 3.76 -3.01 -2.91
C GLY A 70 3.00 -4.14 -3.59
N PHE A 71 2.79 -5.26 -2.90
CA PHE A 71 2.09 -6.43 -3.44
C PHE A 71 0.58 -6.21 -3.44
N LYS A 72 -0.01 -6.05 -4.62
CA LYS A 72 -1.42 -5.67 -4.77
C LYS A 72 -2.03 -6.28 -6.03
N CYS A 73 -3.34 -6.53 -5.98
CA CYS A 73 -4.18 -6.85 -7.12
C CYS A 73 -5.27 -5.80 -7.25
N TYR A 74 -5.37 -5.16 -8.41
CA TYR A 74 -6.42 -4.20 -8.74
C TYR A 74 -7.38 -4.80 -9.75
N LYS A 75 -8.69 -4.59 -9.57
CA LYS A 75 -9.61 -4.71 -10.71
C LYS A 75 -9.29 -3.61 -11.74
N ARG A 76 -9.48 -3.92 -13.02
CA ARG A 76 -9.23 -2.97 -14.12
C ARG A 76 -9.98 -1.64 -13.92
N LYS A 77 -11.24 -1.70 -13.51
CA LYS A 77 -12.06 -0.51 -13.27
C LYS A 77 -11.43 0.48 -12.26
N VAL A 78 -10.65 0.00 -11.27
CA VAL A 78 -9.97 0.87 -10.30
C VAL A 78 -8.92 1.74 -11.00
N LEU A 79 -8.12 1.13 -11.88
CA LEU A 79 -7.07 1.83 -12.63
C LEU A 79 -7.64 2.76 -13.70
N GLU A 80 -8.78 2.42 -14.28
CA GLU A 80 -9.50 3.27 -15.26
C GLU A 80 -10.19 4.47 -14.60
N THR A 81 -10.59 4.33 -13.32
CA THR A 81 -11.25 5.42 -12.58
C THR A 81 -10.24 6.40 -11.97
N ILE A 82 -9.08 5.91 -11.55
CA ILE A 82 -8.04 6.75 -10.97
C ILE A 82 -7.34 7.52 -12.09
N ASP A 83 -7.32 8.85 -11.97
CA ASP A 83 -6.48 9.70 -12.81
C ASP A 83 -5.00 9.44 -12.45
N LEU A 84 -4.34 8.56 -13.23
CA LEU A 84 -2.97 8.14 -12.98
C LEU A 84 -1.96 9.27 -13.21
N ASP A 85 -2.27 10.22 -14.09
CA ASP A 85 -1.41 11.39 -14.38
C ASP A 85 -1.43 12.39 -13.21
N ALA A 86 -2.48 12.36 -12.40
CA ALA A 86 -2.59 13.17 -11.19
C ALA A 86 -1.86 12.57 -9.97
N ILE A 87 -1.31 11.35 -10.08
CA ILE A 87 -0.49 10.73 -9.04
C ILE A 87 0.90 11.37 -9.03
N ARG A 88 1.29 11.92 -7.88
CA ARG A 88 2.46 12.80 -7.79
C ARG A 88 3.67 12.17 -7.14
N PHE A 89 3.43 11.23 -6.21
CA PHE A 89 4.51 10.66 -5.41
C PHE A 89 5.20 9.48 -6.10
N LYS A 90 6.44 9.21 -5.69
CA LYS A 90 7.26 8.10 -6.16
C LYS A 90 7.58 7.14 -5.01
N GLY A 91 8.09 5.95 -5.31
CA GLY A 91 8.53 4.97 -4.31
C GLY A 91 7.44 4.57 -3.31
N TYR A 92 7.73 4.63 -2.01
CA TYR A 92 6.78 4.24 -0.97
C TYR A 92 5.56 5.16 -0.88
N ALA A 93 5.75 6.47 -1.08
CA ALA A 93 4.66 7.43 -1.07
C ALA A 93 3.67 7.19 -2.22
N PHE A 94 4.14 6.75 -3.40
CA PHE A 94 3.30 6.27 -4.49
C PHE A 94 2.37 5.13 -4.04
N GLN A 95 2.91 4.17 -3.27
CA GLN A 95 2.11 3.05 -2.78
C GLN A 95 0.98 3.51 -1.85
N ILE A 96 1.24 4.53 -1.05
CA ILE A 96 0.25 5.13 -0.16
C ILE A 96 -0.79 5.92 -0.96
N GLU A 97 -0.35 6.78 -1.88
CA GLU A 97 -1.23 7.64 -2.69
C GLU A 97 -2.21 6.83 -3.52
N MET A 98 -1.75 5.80 -4.23
CA MET A 98 -2.60 4.93 -5.04
C MET A 98 -3.71 4.26 -4.23
N LYS A 99 -3.37 3.71 -3.06
CA LYS A 99 -4.35 3.06 -2.17
C LYS A 99 -5.31 4.06 -1.56
N PHE A 100 -4.80 5.21 -1.14
CA PHE A 100 -5.62 6.27 -0.58
C PHE A 100 -6.59 6.85 -1.62
N THR A 101 -6.14 7.05 -2.87
CA THR A 101 -7.00 7.48 -3.98
C THR A 101 -8.09 6.46 -4.25
N ALA A 102 -7.78 5.16 -4.33
CA ALA A 102 -8.78 4.10 -4.47
C ALA A 102 -9.81 4.13 -3.33
N TYR A 103 -9.35 4.31 -2.09
CA TYR A 103 -10.21 4.46 -0.92
C TYR A 103 -11.14 5.69 -1.02
N LYS A 104 -10.61 6.84 -1.46
CA LYS A 104 -11.40 8.08 -1.63
C LYS A 104 -12.40 7.99 -2.78
N CYS A 105 -12.13 7.19 -3.80
CA CYS A 105 -13.07 6.87 -4.86
C CYS A 105 -14.21 5.93 -4.39
N GLY A 106 -14.11 5.33 -3.19
CA GLY A 106 -15.12 4.45 -2.62
C GLY A 106 -14.96 2.97 -2.99
N PHE A 107 -13.82 2.56 -3.53
CA PHE A 107 -13.55 1.16 -3.84
C PHE A 107 -13.39 0.30 -2.59
N LYS A 108 -13.87 -0.95 -2.68
CA LYS A 108 -13.77 -1.95 -1.61
C LYS A 108 -12.35 -2.52 -1.58
N ILE A 109 -11.69 -2.39 -0.41
CA ILE A 109 -10.30 -2.81 -0.22
C ILE A 109 -10.25 -3.96 0.78
N LYS A 110 -9.50 -5.03 0.45
CA LYS A 110 -9.19 -6.15 1.34
C LYS A 110 -7.69 -6.24 1.59
N GLU A 111 -7.31 -6.49 2.85
CA GLU A 111 -5.97 -6.91 3.19
C GLU A 111 -5.93 -8.43 3.31
N VAL A 112 -5.00 -9.06 2.60
CA VAL A 112 -4.71 -10.49 2.63
C VAL A 112 -3.39 -10.68 3.36
N PRO A 113 -3.32 -11.47 4.46
CA PRO A 113 -2.08 -11.66 5.19
C PRO A 113 -1.07 -12.40 4.31
N VAL A 114 0.13 -11.84 4.18
CA VAL A 114 1.26 -12.42 3.46
C VAL A 114 2.52 -12.33 4.30
N VAL A 115 3.44 -13.29 4.10
CA VAL A 115 4.77 -13.26 4.71
C VAL A 115 5.72 -12.60 3.74
N PHE A 116 6.44 -11.58 4.22
CA PHE A 116 7.49 -10.91 3.44
C PHE A 116 8.86 -11.43 3.89
N VAL A 117 9.59 -12.03 2.97
CA VAL A 117 10.97 -12.49 3.21
C VAL A 117 11.94 -11.43 2.70
N ASN A 118 12.96 -11.09 3.50
CA ASN A 118 13.97 -10.16 3.03
C ASN A 118 14.70 -10.75 1.82
N ARG A 119 14.88 -9.93 0.78
CA ARG A 119 15.63 -10.36 -0.40
C ARG A 119 17.05 -10.77 -0.02
N VAL A 120 17.56 -11.78 -0.70
CA VAL A 120 18.92 -12.30 -0.50
C VAL A 120 19.95 -11.36 -1.12
N GLU A 121 19.60 -10.71 -2.24
CA GLU A 121 20.47 -9.80 -2.99
C GLU A 121 19.86 -8.38 -3.09
N GLY A 122 20.74 -7.40 -3.16
CA GLY A 122 20.38 -5.99 -3.35
C GLY A 122 20.31 -5.17 -2.08
N VAL A 123 20.66 -3.89 -2.19
CA VAL A 123 20.66 -2.93 -1.08
C VAL A 123 19.34 -2.16 -1.05
N SER A 124 18.79 -1.99 0.14
CA SER A 124 17.60 -1.16 0.34
C SER A 124 17.94 0.32 0.09
N LYS A 125 17.26 0.93 -0.88
CA LYS A 125 17.43 2.35 -1.25
C LYS A 125 16.71 3.32 -0.30
N MET A 126 16.57 2.99 0.98
CA MET A 126 15.95 3.89 1.96
C MET A 126 16.99 4.88 2.49
N SER A 127 16.90 6.13 2.05
CA SER A 127 17.62 7.27 2.64
C SER A 127 16.68 8.08 3.54
N GLY A 128 17.22 8.75 4.57
CA GLY A 128 16.44 9.59 5.50
C GLY A 128 15.62 10.68 4.81
N GLY A 129 16.11 11.22 3.67
CA GLY A 129 15.39 12.21 2.86
C GLY A 129 14.08 11.69 2.25
N ILE A 130 14.05 10.43 1.82
CA ILE A 130 12.84 9.79 1.27
C ILE A 130 11.76 9.66 2.36
N PHE A 131 12.17 9.45 3.60
CA PHE A 131 11.21 9.32 4.71
C PHE A 131 10.56 10.66 5.07
N SER A 132 11.32 11.76 5.15
CA SER A 132 10.77 13.09 5.46
C SER A 132 9.85 13.60 4.34
N GLU A 133 10.21 13.37 3.09
CA GLU A 133 9.38 13.70 1.94
C GLU A 133 8.06 12.90 1.97
N ALA A 134 8.12 11.61 2.28
CA ALA A 134 6.93 10.78 2.42
C ALA A 134 6.03 11.23 3.57
N ALA A 135 6.61 11.64 4.72
CA ALA A 135 5.83 12.12 5.87
C ALA A 135 5.06 13.41 5.54
N LEU A 136 5.72 14.39 4.91
CA LEU A 136 5.07 15.63 4.44
C LEU A 136 4.02 15.33 3.36
N GLY A 137 4.33 14.39 2.46
CA GLY A 137 3.42 13.92 1.43
C GLY A 137 2.11 13.37 2.00
N VAL A 138 2.16 12.64 3.12
CA VAL A 138 0.96 12.10 3.79
C VAL A 138 0.06 13.22 4.33
N ILE A 139 0.63 14.28 4.90
CA ILE A 139 -0.14 15.46 5.35
C ILE A 139 -0.84 16.11 4.14
N ARG A 140 -0.11 16.26 3.04
CA ARG A 140 -0.67 16.81 1.80
C ARG A 140 -1.80 15.94 1.25
N LEU A 141 -1.66 14.62 1.26
CA LEU A 141 -2.73 13.69 0.89
C LEU A 141 -3.98 13.87 1.75
N ARG A 142 -3.81 14.13 3.05
CA ARG A 142 -4.95 14.40 3.94
C ARG A 142 -5.68 15.69 3.53
N LEU A 143 -4.95 16.77 3.26
CA LEU A 143 -5.51 18.03 2.81
C LEU A 143 -6.20 17.87 1.44
N ASP A 144 -5.52 17.25 0.48
CA ASP A 144 -6.11 16.95 -0.82
C ASP A 144 -7.38 16.10 -0.66
N GLY A 145 -7.41 15.17 0.29
CA GLY A 145 -8.58 14.34 0.60
C GLY A 145 -9.80 15.12 1.06
N TRP A 146 -9.65 16.36 1.51
CA TRP A 146 -10.76 17.25 1.87
C TRP A 146 -11.22 18.15 0.70
N PHE A 147 -10.30 18.62 -0.11
CA PHE A 147 -10.56 19.63 -1.13
C PHE A 147 -10.67 19.05 -2.55
N LYS A 148 -9.97 17.96 -2.85
CA LYS A 148 -10.00 17.33 -4.17
C LYS A 148 -11.27 16.50 -4.33
N LYS A 149 -11.98 16.70 -5.45
CA LYS A 149 -13.07 15.80 -5.85
C LYS A 149 -12.46 14.51 -6.43
N TYR A 150 -12.84 13.38 -5.87
CA TYR A 150 -12.47 12.07 -6.37
C TYR A 150 -13.63 11.50 -7.19
N PRO A 151 -13.38 10.92 -8.38
CA PRO A 151 -14.41 10.19 -9.09
C PRO A 151 -14.93 9.06 -8.20
N LYS A 152 -16.24 8.82 -8.25
CA LYS A 152 -16.83 7.76 -7.46
C LYS A 152 -16.76 6.44 -8.21
N ALA A 153 -16.51 5.35 -7.49
CA ALA A 153 -16.65 4.00 -8.00
C ALA A 153 -18.13 3.75 -8.35
N ASN A 154 -18.38 3.44 -9.62
CA ASN A 154 -19.67 2.95 -10.11
C ASN A 154 -19.77 1.44 -9.92
#